data_8c449dc63b8642802c44beabfcd0150c
#
_entry.id   8c449dc63b8642802c44beabfcd0150c
#
_cell.length_a   1.000
_cell.length_b   1.000
_cell.length_c   1.000
_cell.angle_alpha   90.00
_cell.angle_beta   90.00
_cell.angle_gamma   90.00
#
_symmetry.space_group_name_H-M   'P 1'
#
loop_
_entity.id
_entity.type
_entity.pdbx_description
1 polymer ?
#
loop_
_entity_poly.entity_id
_entity_poly.type
_entity_poly.pdbx_seq_one_letter_code
_entity_poly.pdbx_strand_id
1 'polypeptide(L)'
;WRPPARTVGMPLRGPVAAMDRAAERAAARRDLGLREELPTIVLTGGSLGAAAMNRTVRAVLQTPAWRQAGVQLLHITGRGKQLLDDQGQPVQAPRYHQVEFVDGMHRAYAAADLLVARAGAATVSEAAAVGCPSVFVPLPIGNGEQALNAESLVAADAALLVPDAQFTPGWFLDHVLPLAQDPERLERMSRAASRLGVRDAAEQMARLVLEAAESSQNPKEQSR
;
A
#
# COMPACT_ATOMS: atom_id res chain seq x y z
N TRP A 1 -34.71 -0.05 -16.52
CA TRP A 1 -33.72 -0.91 -17.16
C TRP A 1 -32.33 -0.48 -16.67
N ARG A 2 -31.58 -1.39 -15.99
CA ARG A 2 -30.17 -1.17 -15.66
C ARG A 2 -29.36 -2.05 -16.63
N PRO A 3 -28.41 -1.49 -17.38
CA PRO A 3 -27.51 -2.30 -18.17
C PRO A 3 -26.69 -3.22 -17.24
N PRO A 4 -26.27 -4.39 -17.70
CA PRO A 4 -25.44 -5.28 -16.91
C PRO A 4 -24.15 -4.55 -16.50
N ALA A 5 -23.90 -4.47 -15.20
CA ALA A 5 -22.64 -3.92 -14.67
C ALA A 5 -21.55 -4.97 -14.78
N ARG A 6 -20.36 -4.57 -15.25
CA ARG A 6 -19.17 -5.42 -15.30
C ARG A 6 -18.08 -4.82 -14.42
N THR A 7 -17.56 -5.61 -13.50
CA THR A 7 -16.43 -5.22 -12.66
C THR A 7 -15.13 -5.50 -13.41
N VAL A 8 -14.31 -4.47 -13.63
CA VAL A 8 -13.02 -4.57 -14.35
C VAL A 8 -11.81 -4.25 -13.47
N GLY A 9 -12.04 -3.87 -12.22
CA GLY A 9 -10.99 -3.38 -11.34
C GLY A 9 -10.64 -1.91 -11.56
N MET A 10 -9.61 -1.45 -10.85
CA MET A 10 -9.10 -0.08 -10.97
C MET A 10 -7.95 -0.02 -11.98
N PRO A 11 -7.99 0.87 -12.98
CA PRO A 11 -6.85 1.09 -13.87
C PRO A 11 -5.61 1.52 -13.09
N LEU A 12 -4.52 0.78 -13.27
CA LEU A 12 -3.26 1.02 -12.60
C LEU A 12 -2.31 1.81 -13.50
N ARG A 13 -1.36 2.50 -12.89
CA ARG A 13 -0.25 3.12 -13.62
C ARG A 13 0.62 2.02 -14.24
N GLY A 14 1.12 2.24 -15.46
CA GLY A 14 1.93 1.28 -16.21
C GLY A 14 3.07 0.64 -15.39
N PRO A 15 3.91 1.42 -14.68
CA PRO A 15 4.98 0.85 -13.86
C PRO A 15 4.50 -0.08 -12.73
N VAL A 16 3.29 0.12 -12.19
CA VAL A 16 2.70 -0.78 -11.18
C VAL A 16 2.13 -2.04 -11.85
N ALA A 17 1.40 -1.86 -12.95
CA ALA A 17 0.77 -2.97 -13.68
C ALA A 17 1.81 -3.98 -14.22
N ALA A 18 2.96 -3.48 -14.71
CA ALA A 18 4.02 -4.29 -15.30
C ALA A 18 5.06 -4.81 -14.29
N MET A 19 5.00 -4.39 -13.01
CA MET A 19 6.04 -4.67 -12.01
C MET A 19 6.23 -6.17 -11.75
N ASP A 20 7.49 -6.60 -11.76
CA ASP A 20 7.95 -7.80 -11.06
C ASP A 20 8.60 -7.38 -9.74
N ARG A 21 7.81 -7.46 -8.65
CA ARG A 21 8.25 -7.01 -7.34
C ARG A 21 9.50 -7.74 -6.84
N ALA A 22 9.62 -9.04 -7.12
CA ALA A 22 10.76 -9.83 -6.69
C ALA A 22 12.04 -9.42 -7.44
N ALA A 23 11.95 -9.24 -8.75
CA ALA A 23 13.08 -8.82 -9.58
C ALA A 23 13.56 -7.39 -9.28
N GLU A 24 12.61 -6.49 -8.96
CA GLU A 24 12.93 -5.06 -8.74
C GLU A 24 13.35 -4.74 -7.29
N ARG A 25 13.15 -5.66 -6.34
CA ARG A 25 13.33 -5.44 -4.89
C ARG A 25 14.71 -4.89 -4.52
N ALA A 26 15.77 -5.55 -4.95
CA ALA A 26 17.15 -5.17 -4.59
C ALA A 26 17.51 -3.78 -5.12
N ALA A 27 17.18 -3.50 -6.39
CA ALA A 27 17.41 -2.19 -7.00
C ALA A 27 16.61 -1.09 -6.28
N ALA A 28 15.31 -1.33 -6.02
CA ALA A 28 14.47 -0.37 -5.33
C ALA A 28 14.98 -0.03 -3.92
N ARG A 29 15.51 -1.02 -3.18
CA ARG A 29 16.11 -0.79 -1.86
C ARG A 29 17.37 0.08 -1.96
N ARG A 30 18.27 -0.23 -2.89
CA ARG A 30 19.47 0.61 -3.12
C ARG A 30 19.12 2.06 -3.45
N ASP A 31 18.20 2.26 -4.37
CA ASP A 31 17.74 3.58 -4.83
C ASP A 31 17.11 4.41 -3.68
N LEU A 32 16.47 3.73 -2.73
CA LEU A 32 15.83 4.34 -1.56
C LEU A 32 16.76 4.43 -0.33
N GLY A 33 18.03 4.07 -0.47
CA GLY A 33 19.01 4.10 0.63
C GLY A 33 18.77 3.05 1.71
N LEU A 34 18.07 1.96 1.36
CA LEU A 34 17.72 0.87 2.27
C LEU A 34 18.73 -0.28 2.14
N ARG A 35 18.88 -1.05 3.19
CA ARG A 35 19.70 -2.26 3.20
C ARG A 35 18.94 -3.40 2.51
N GLU A 36 19.64 -4.14 1.63
CA GLU A 36 19.00 -5.19 0.82
C GLU A 36 18.56 -6.39 1.67
N GLU A 37 19.32 -6.72 2.70
CA GLU A 37 19.17 -7.90 3.54
C GLU A 37 18.11 -7.76 4.66
N LEU A 38 17.72 -6.53 5.02
CA LEU A 38 16.78 -6.33 6.12
C LEU A 38 15.32 -6.39 5.67
N PRO A 39 14.45 -7.05 6.47
CA PRO A 39 13.02 -6.92 6.29
C PRO A 39 12.60 -5.45 6.31
N THR A 40 11.80 -5.05 5.32
CA THR A 40 11.48 -3.64 5.07
C THR A 40 10.01 -3.38 5.26
N ILE A 41 9.69 -2.53 6.22
CA ILE A 41 8.36 -1.92 6.36
C ILE A 41 8.36 -0.62 5.55
N VAL A 42 7.36 -0.45 4.69
CA VAL A 42 7.07 0.85 4.07
C VAL A 42 5.79 1.40 4.69
N LEU A 43 5.86 2.60 5.28
CA LEU A 43 4.70 3.25 5.87
C LEU A 43 4.38 4.55 5.13
N THR A 44 3.12 4.71 4.73
CA THR A 44 2.65 5.93 4.04
C THR A 44 1.22 6.29 4.42
N GLY A 45 1.00 7.57 4.65
CA GLY A 45 -0.34 8.14 4.82
C GLY A 45 -0.99 8.64 3.53
N GLY A 46 -0.37 8.38 2.37
CA GLY A 46 -0.74 8.97 1.08
C GLY A 46 -0.09 10.34 0.86
N SER A 47 -0.41 11.00 -0.26
CA SER A 47 0.23 12.26 -0.70
C SER A 47 0.10 13.41 0.31
N LEU A 48 -0.99 13.44 1.06
CA LEU A 48 -1.23 14.44 2.11
C LEU A 48 -0.64 14.04 3.46
N GLY A 49 -0.07 12.81 3.57
CA GLY A 49 0.41 12.23 4.82
C GLY A 49 -0.71 11.96 5.82
N ALA A 50 -0.37 11.31 6.92
CA ALA A 50 -1.31 10.97 8.00
C ALA A 50 -0.70 11.33 9.35
N ALA A 51 -1.07 12.48 9.91
CA ALA A 51 -0.49 12.97 11.17
C ALA A 51 -0.61 11.97 12.34
N ALA A 52 -1.71 11.21 12.42
CA ALA A 52 -1.88 10.18 13.44
C ALA A 52 -0.85 9.05 13.27
N MET A 53 -0.71 8.50 12.05
CA MET A 53 0.28 7.46 11.76
C MET A 53 1.72 7.96 12.00
N ASN A 54 2.01 9.20 11.59
CA ASN A 54 3.32 9.82 11.83
C ASN A 54 3.63 9.93 13.34
N ARG A 55 2.66 10.29 14.18
CA ARG A 55 2.83 10.32 15.64
C ARG A 55 3.08 8.91 16.22
N THR A 56 2.36 7.91 15.75
CA THR A 56 2.57 6.51 16.15
C THR A 56 4.00 6.08 15.83
N VAL A 57 4.46 6.33 14.60
CA VAL A 57 5.86 6.01 14.21
C VAL A 57 6.86 6.72 15.10
N ARG A 58 6.69 8.04 15.35
CA ARG A 58 7.59 8.79 16.23
C ARG A 58 7.75 8.13 17.62
N ALA A 59 6.65 7.70 18.21
CA ALA A 59 6.67 7.03 19.51
C ALA A 59 7.31 5.64 19.45
N VAL A 60 7.04 4.85 18.39
CA VAL A 60 7.66 3.53 18.17
C VAL A 60 9.18 3.63 18.10
N LEU A 61 9.71 4.61 17.36
CA LEU A 61 11.15 4.80 17.18
C LEU A 61 11.92 5.06 18.50
N GLN A 62 11.24 5.55 19.53
CA GLN A 62 11.82 5.82 20.85
C GLN A 62 11.89 4.57 21.75
N THR A 63 11.22 3.47 21.37
CA THR A 63 11.13 2.27 22.20
C THR A 63 12.38 1.39 22.12
N PRO A 64 12.71 0.64 23.20
CA PRO A 64 13.74 -0.39 23.15
C PRO A 64 13.44 -1.49 22.13
N ALA A 65 12.16 -1.86 21.97
CA ALA A 65 11.72 -2.88 21.02
C ALA A 65 12.11 -2.51 19.57
N TRP A 66 11.92 -1.26 19.15
CA TRP A 66 12.38 -0.80 17.83
C TRP A 66 13.90 -0.90 17.69
N ARG A 67 14.66 -0.51 18.71
CA ARG A 67 16.13 -0.55 18.66
C ARG A 67 16.69 -1.96 18.50
N GLN A 68 15.98 -2.95 19.03
CA GLN A 68 16.35 -4.37 18.96
C GLN A 68 15.78 -5.07 17.72
N ALA A 69 14.80 -4.47 17.07
CA ALA A 69 14.17 -5.05 15.89
C ALA A 69 15.16 -5.20 14.74
N GLY A 70 15.18 -6.37 14.13
CA GLY A 70 16.00 -6.65 12.94
C GLY A 70 15.36 -6.19 11.64
N VAL A 71 14.52 -5.16 11.65
CA VAL A 71 13.80 -4.63 10.50
C VAL A 71 14.19 -3.19 10.21
N GLN A 72 13.90 -2.69 9.01
CA GLN A 72 14.04 -1.28 8.67
C GLN A 72 12.68 -0.69 8.26
N LEU A 73 12.54 0.63 8.39
CA LEU A 73 11.33 1.37 8.07
C LEU A 73 11.64 2.49 7.08
N LEU A 74 11.02 2.44 5.91
CA LEU A 74 10.87 3.59 5.03
C LEU A 74 9.56 4.29 5.37
N HIS A 75 9.65 5.51 5.87
CA HIS A 75 8.50 6.33 6.25
C HIS A 75 8.28 7.46 5.24
N ILE A 76 7.23 7.35 4.44
CA ILE A 76 6.79 8.40 3.51
C ILE A 76 5.81 9.28 4.27
N THR A 77 6.32 10.37 4.84
CA THR A 77 5.61 11.20 5.83
C THR A 77 4.51 12.07 5.24
N GLY A 78 4.58 12.36 3.94
CA GLY A 78 3.77 13.37 3.26
C GLY A 78 4.52 14.72 3.19
N ARG A 79 4.21 15.50 2.16
CA ARG A 79 4.87 16.80 1.92
C ARG A 79 4.69 17.76 3.09
N GLY A 80 5.77 18.36 3.57
CA GLY A 80 5.79 19.26 4.71
C GLY A 80 5.48 18.60 6.05
N LYS A 81 5.60 17.24 6.17
CA LYS A 81 5.24 16.48 7.37
C LYS A 81 6.36 15.58 7.87
N GLN A 82 7.59 15.93 7.56
CA GLN A 82 8.74 15.28 8.18
C GLN A 82 8.60 15.24 9.71
N LEU A 83 9.05 14.15 10.31
CA LEU A 83 9.20 14.10 11.76
C LEU A 83 10.45 14.90 12.15
N LEU A 84 10.25 15.95 12.91
CA LEU A 84 11.33 16.80 13.42
C LEU A 84 11.53 16.55 14.92
N ASP A 85 12.76 16.58 15.36
CA ASP A 85 13.11 16.57 16.78
C ASP A 85 12.86 17.94 17.45
N ASP A 86 13.24 18.06 18.71
CA ASP A 86 13.03 19.30 19.48
C ASP A 86 13.94 20.46 19.02
N GLN A 87 14.92 20.18 18.15
CA GLN A 87 15.82 21.15 17.54
C GLN A 87 15.40 21.50 16.11
N GLY A 88 14.25 20.98 15.64
CA GLY A 88 13.74 21.19 14.28
C GLY A 88 14.50 20.40 13.22
N GLN A 89 15.32 19.41 13.60
CA GLN A 89 16.03 18.56 12.66
C GLN A 89 15.24 17.27 12.38
N PRO A 90 15.40 16.67 11.20
CA PRO A 90 14.78 15.39 10.90
C PRO A 90 15.12 14.32 11.93
N VAL A 91 14.11 13.67 12.50
CA VAL A 91 14.28 12.58 13.47
C VAL A 91 15.20 11.50 12.90
N GLN A 92 16.23 11.15 13.65
CA GLN A 92 17.16 10.07 13.34
C GLN A 92 16.93 8.90 14.30
N ALA A 93 16.86 7.69 13.73
CA ALA A 93 16.80 6.46 14.52
C ALA A 93 17.47 5.31 13.75
N PRO A 94 17.95 4.26 14.44
CA PRO A 94 18.53 3.10 13.77
C PRO A 94 17.54 2.48 12.75
N ARG A 95 18.00 2.23 11.52
CA ARG A 95 17.23 1.59 10.45
C ARG A 95 15.90 2.30 10.10
N TYR A 96 15.83 3.59 10.35
CA TYR A 96 14.72 4.46 10.03
C TYR A 96 15.12 5.43 8.93
N HIS A 97 14.36 5.44 7.86
CA HIS A 97 14.53 6.33 6.72
C HIS A 97 13.22 7.08 6.50
N GLN A 98 13.24 8.40 6.60
CA GLN A 98 12.07 9.21 6.29
C GLN A 98 12.30 10.04 5.04
N VAL A 99 11.25 10.09 4.20
CA VAL A 99 11.17 10.96 3.04
C VAL A 99 9.78 11.59 3.02
N GLU A 100 9.66 12.79 2.49
CA GLU A 100 8.35 13.41 2.36
C GLU A 100 7.52 12.79 1.24
N PHE A 101 8.20 12.38 0.18
CA PHE A 101 7.56 11.87 -1.02
C PHE A 101 8.52 10.92 -1.76
N VAL A 102 7.96 9.92 -2.42
CA VAL A 102 8.68 9.03 -3.33
C VAL A 102 8.12 9.23 -4.74
N ASP A 103 8.99 9.58 -5.67
CA ASP A 103 8.61 9.61 -7.07
C ASP A 103 8.43 8.19 -7.59
N GLY A 104 7.17 7.85 -7.92
CA GLY A 104 6.79 6.52 -8.31
C GLY A 104 6.66 5.54 -7.14
N MET A 105 5.44 5.41 -6.60
CA MET A 105 5.12 4.45 -5.53
C MET A 105 5.48 3.00 -5.86
N HIS A 106 5.60 2.64 -7.14
CA HIS A 106 6.07 1.33 -7.54
C HIS A 106 7.42 0.96 -6.89
N ARG A 107 8.36 1.91 -6.76
CA ARG A 107 9.65 1.67 -6.08
C ARG A 107 9.45 1.35 -4.60
N ALA A 108 8.54 2.05 -3.93
CA ALA A 108 8.22 1.79 -2.53
C ALA A 108 7.58 0.40 -2.36
N TYR A 109 6.66 0.01 -3.26
CA TYR A 109 6.07 -1.34 -3.26
C TYR A 109 7.12 -2.42 -3.54
N ALA A 110 8.04 -2.20 -4.48
CA ALA A 110 9.12 -3.14 -4.76
C ALA A 110 10.04 -3.34 -3.55
N ALA A 111 10.38 -2.27 -2.83
CA ALA A 111 11.24 -2.33 -1.65
C ALA A 111 10.59 -3.00 -0.44
N ALA A 112 9.24 -2.95 -0.34
CA ALA A 112 8.49 -3.39 0.84
C ALA A 112 8.42 -4.91 1.00
N ASP A 113 8.60 -5.42 2.21
CA ASP A 113 8.10 -6.74 2.61
C ASP A 113 6.68 -6.59 3.19
N LEU A 114 6.45 -5.49 3.90
CA LEU A 114 5.18 -5.14 4.50
C LEU A 114 4.85 -3.67 4.23
N LEU A 115 3.68 -3.42 3.68
CA LEU A 115 3.13 -2.08 3.50
C LEU A 115 2.23 -1.73 4.69
N VAL A 116 2.40 -0.55 5.28
CA VAL A 116 1.45 0.04 6.24
C VAL A 116 0.91 1.33 5.62
N ALA A 117 -0.37 1.38 5.30
CA ALA A 117 -0.91 2.50 4.53
C ALA A 117 -2.37 2.82 4.83
N ARG A 118 -2.82 4.02 4.41
CA ARG A 118 -4.24 4.31 4.27
C ARG A 118 -4.86 3.41 3.20
N ALA A 119 -6.12 3.03 3.40
CA ALA A 119 -6.84 2.11 2.51
C ALA A 119 -7.60 2.83 1.38
N GLY A 120 -6.96 3.81 0.75
CA GLY A 120 -7.51 4.42 -0.48
C GLY A 120 -7.60 3.39 -1.60
N ALA A 121 -8.61 3.50 -2.46
CA ALA A 121 -8.89 2.51 -3.51
C ALA A 121 -7.65 2.24 -4.41
N ALA A 122 -6.92 3.28 -4.81
CA ALA A 122 -5.70 3.10 -5.60
C ALA A 122 -4.63 2.30 -4.83
N THR A 123 -4.36 2.65 -3.56
CA THR A 123 -3.34 1.97 -2.75
C THR A 123 -3.68 0.49 -2.54
N VAL A 124 -4.95 0.18 -2.25
CA VAL A 124 -5.42 -1.20 -2.07
C VAL A 124 -5.30 -2.00 -3.36
N SER A 125 -5.74 -1.44 -4.50
CA SER A 125 -5.65 -2.09 -5.81
C SER A 125 -4.20 -2.29 -6.26
N GLU A 126 -3.33 -1.30 -6.05
CA GLU A 126 -1.91 -1.39 -6.36
C GLU A 126 -1.22 -2.45 -5.49
N ALA A 127 -1.47 -2.45 -4.17
CA ALA A 127 -0.91 -3.46 -3.26
C ALA A 127 -1.33 -4.88 -3.63
N ALA A 128 -2.62 -5.08 -3.98
CA ALA A 128 -3.11 -6.36 -4.48
C ALA A 128 -2.40 -6.78 -5.77
N ALA A 129 -2.34 -5.89 -6.75
CA ALA A 129 -1.76 -6.19 -8.06
C ALA A 129 -0.28 -6.57 -7.99
N VAL A 130 0.49 -5.95 -7.09
CA VAL A 130 1.91 -6.28 -6.92
C VAL A 130 2.17 -7.38 -5.87
N GLY A 131 1.11 -7.91 -5.24
CA GLY A 131 1.23 -8.94 -4.21
C GLY A 131 1.96 -8.43 -2.96
N CYS A 132 1.70 -7.20 -2.52
CA CYS A 132 2.34 -6.63 -1.35
C CYS A 132 1.53 -6.90 -0.08
N PRO A 133 2.06 -7.69 0.90
CA PRO A 133 1.42 -7.85 2.21
C PRO A 133 1.15 -6.49 2.83
N SER A 134 -0.03 -6.29 3.43
CA SER A 134 -0.42 -4.95 3.86
C SER A 134 -1.08 -4.92 5.24
N VAL A 135 -0.87 -3.82 5.93
CA VAL A 135 -1.66 -3.39 7.09
C VAL A 135 -2.34 -2.08 6.69
N PHE A 136 -3.65 -2.11 6.59
CA PHE A 136 -4.43 -0.93 6.24
C PHE A 136 -4.98 -0.22 7.47
N VAL A 137 -4.79 1.09 7.48
CA VAL A 137 -5.28 2.02 8.50
C VAL A 137 -6.27 2.96 7.82
N PRO A 138 -7.56 2.63 7.73
CA PRO A 138 -8.55 3.46 7.05
C PRO A 138 -8.61 4.87 7.62
N LEU A 139 -8.82 5.85 6.75
CA LEU A 139 -9.04 7.23 7.17
C LEU A 139 -10.38 7.30 7.95
N PRO A 140 -10.41 7.88 9.17
CA PRO A 140 -11.59 7.87 10.03
C PRO A 140 -12.68 8.91 9.66
N ILE A 141 -12.65 9.41 8.41
CA ILE A 141 -13.60 10.39 7.87
C ILE A 141 -14.26 9.84 6.60
N GLY A 142 -15.43 10.36 6.26
CA GLY A 142 -16.26 9.84 5.15
C GLY A 142 -17.19 8.71 5.61
N ASN A 143 -17.69 7.94 4.67
CA ASN A 143 -18.72 6.89 4.90
C ASN A 143 -18.12 5.49 5.15
N GLY A 144 -16.86 5.40 5.61
CA GLY A 144 -16.19 4.11 5.82
C GLY A 144 -15.67 3.44 4.53
N GLU A 145 -15.66 4.14 3.42
CA GLU A 145 -15.26 3.64 2.09
C GLU A 145 -13.88 2.99 2.10
N GLN A 146 -12.95 3.56 2.87
CA GLN A 146 -11.60 3.00 2.93
C GLN A 146 -11.55 1.61 3.58
N ALA A 147 -12.38 1.35 4.58
CA ALA A 147 -12.48 0.01 5.17
C ALA A 147 -13.04 -0.99 4.16
N LEU A 148 -14.09 -0.60 3.41
CA LEU A 148 -14.68 -1.41 2.35
C LEU A 148 -13.69 -1.73 1.23
N ASN A 149 -12.84 -0.77 0.85
CA ASN A 149 -11.81 -1.01 -0.17
C ASN A 149 -10.88 -2.18 0.18
N ALA A 150 -10.55 -2.36 1.46
CA ALA A 150 -9.62 -3.39 1.92
C ALA A 150 -10.30 -4.74 2.24
N GLU A 151 -11.63 -4.80 2.27
CA GLU A 151 -12.41 -5.94 2.77
C GLU A 151 -12.01 -7.26 2.09
N SER A 152 -11.89 -7.27 0.76
CA SER A 152 -11.54 -8.48 0.02
C SER A 152 -10.13 -9.00 0.35
N LEU A 153 -9.16 -8.11 0.55
CA LEU A 153 -7.79 -8.48 0.93
C LEU A 153 -7.74 -9.00 2.36
N VAL A 154 -8.51 -8.40 3.27
CA VAL A 154 -8.61 -8.83 4.67
C VAL A 154 -9.29 -10.20 4.75
N ALA A 155 -10.40 -10.40 4.04
CA ALA A 155 -11.10 -11.68 3.99
C ALA A 155 -10.25 -12.82 3.41
N ALA A 156 -9.30 -12.51 2.53
CA ALA A 156 -8.37 -13.47 1.95
C ALA A 156 -7.08 -13.67 2.77
N ASP A 157 -6.97 -13.09 3.97
CA ASP A 157 -5.75 -13.09 4.80
C ASP A 157 -4.52 -12.50 4.07
N ALA A 158 -4.77 -11.60 3.12
CA ALA A 158 -3.74 -10.86 2.38
C ALA A 158 -3.36 -9.53 3.05
N ALA A 159 -4.21 -9.03 3.94
CA ALA A 159 -3.98 -7.80 4.69
C ALA A 159 -4.58 -7.86 6.10
N LEU A 160 -4.04 -7.03 6.99
CA LEU A 160 -4.68 -6.68 8.25
C LEU A 160 -5.36 -5.31 8.10
N LEU A 161 -6.45 -5.11 8.84
CA LEU A 161 -7.12 -3.82 8.96
C LEU A 161 -7.15 -3.40 10.42
N VAL A 162 -6.76 -2.16 10.70
CA VAL A 162 -6.82 -1.58 12.04
C VAL A 162 -7.46 -0.19 11.97
N PRO A 163 -8.48 0.11 12.78
CA PRO A 163 -9.05 1.46 12.86
C PRO A 163 -7.98 2.49 13.26
N ASP A 164 -8.05 3.71 12.71
CA ASP A 164 -7.07 4.78 12.94
C ASP A 164 -6.82 5.04 14.44
N ALA A 165 -7.86 5.06 15.26
CA ALA A 165 -7.76 5.27 16.70
C ALA A 165 -7.06 4.10 17.44
N GLN A 166 -7.04 2.90 16.87
CA GLN A 166 -6.38 1.72 17.42
C GLN A 166 -4.94 1.56 16.91
N PHE A 167 -4.54 2.28 15.87
CA PHE A 167 -3.17 2.27 15.35
C PHE A 167 -2.23 3.02 16.30
N THR A 168 -2.04 2.47 17.48
CA THR A 168 -1.19 3.00 18.56
C THR A 168 0.24 2.45 18.48
N PRO A 169 1.22 3.04 19.19
CA PRO A 169 2.56 2.47 19.30
C PRO A 169 2.57 1.03 19.81
N GLY A 170 1.75 0.72 20.83
CA GLY A 170 1.59 -0.65 21.34
C GLY A 170 1.10 -1.59 20.25
N TRP A 171 0.02 -1.22 19.53
CA TRP A 171 -0.51 -2.03 18.43
C TRP A 171 0.55 -2.28 17.34
N PHE A 172 1.33 -1.26 16.98
CA PHE A 172 2.42 -1.40 16.00
C PHE A 172 3.46 -2.43 16.47
N LEU A 173 3.88 -2.34 17.73
CA LEU A 173 4.88 -3.24 18.30
C LEU A 173 4.36 -4.69 18.42
N ASP A 174 3.08 -4.86 18.72
CA ASP A 174 2.47 -6.18 18.93
C ASP A 174 2.05 -6.87 17.62
N HIS A 175 1.82 -6.12 16.54
CA HIS A 175 1.27 -6.67 15.29
C HIS A 175 2.14 -6.41 14.07
N VAL A 176 2.59 -5.15 13.85
CA VAL A 176 3.35 -4.80 12.64
C VAL A 176 4.77 -5.34 12.72
N LEU A 177 5.40 -5.18 13.87
CA LEU A 177 6.80 -5.56 14.03
C LEU A 177 7.01 -7.09 13.95
N PRO A 178 6.24 -7.93 14.67
CA PRO A 178 6.33 -9.38 14.53
C PRO A 178 5.96 -9.87 13.13
N LEU A 179 4.94 -9.26 12.49
CA LEU A 179 4.55 -9.61 11.12
C LEU A 179 5.68 -9.35 10.13
N ALA A 180 6.38 -8.21 10.25
CA ALA A 180 7.51 -7.89 9.39
C ALA A 180 8.70 -8.85 9.56
N GLN A 181 8.76 -9.58 10.66
CA GLN A 181 9.79 -10.58 11.00
C GLN A 181 9.36 -12.02 10.69
N ASP A 182 8.16 -12.23 10.16
CA ASP A 182 7.63 -13.55 9.81
C ASP A 182 7.58 -13.72 8.27
N PRO A 183 8.67 -14.20 7.66
CA PRO A 183 8.76 -14.33 6.21
C PRO A 183 7.75 -15.33 5.64
N GLU A 184 7.40 -16.38 6.39
CA GLU A 184 6.43 -17.37 5.92
C GLU A 184 5.02 -16.77 5.86
N ARG A 185 4.64 -15.99 6.86
CA ARG A 185 3.36 -15.30 6.86
C ARG A 185 3.29 -14.25 5.77
N LEU A 186 4.34 -13.44 5.60
CA LEU A 186 4.43 -12.46 4.52
C LEU A 186 4.32 -13.12 3.15
N GLU A 187 4.94 -14.27 2.94
CA GLU A 187 4.84 -15.02 1.68
C GLU A 187 3.41 -15.54 1.43
N ARG A 188 2.72 -16.05 2.46
CA ARG A 188 1.30 -16.45 2.34
C ARG A 188 0.41 -15.26 1.99
N MET A 189 0.58 -14.14 2.68
CA MET A 189 -0.14 -12.90 2.41
C MET A 189 0.12 -12.37 1.00
N SER A 190 1.37 -12.42 0.55
CA SER A 190 1.77 -11.99 -0.80
C SER A 190 1.07 -12.82 -1.89
N ARG A 191 1.05 -14.15 -1.74
CA ARG A 191 0.33 -15.03 -2.67
C ARG A 191 -1.18 -14.77 -2.65
N ALA A 192 -1.76 -14.55 -1.48
CA ALA A 192 -3.18 -14.23 -1.34
C ALA A 192 -3.53 -12.89 -2.01
N ALA A 193 -2.72 -11.84 -1.81
CA ALA A 193 -2.88 -10.55 -2.45
C ALA A 193 -2.81 -10.66 -3.98
N SER A 194 -1.79 -11.35 -4.51
CA SER A 194 -1.59 -11.51 -5.95
C SER A 194 -2.76 -12.20 -6.67
N ARG A 195 -3.50 -13.08 -5.98
CA ARG A 195 -4.69 -13.73 -6.55
C ARG A 195 -5.88 -12.80 -6.73
N LEU A 196 -5.91 -11.71 -5.98
CA LEU A 196 -6.98 -10.70 -6.04
C LEU A 196 -6.60 -9.48 -6.90
N GLY A 197 -5.33 -9.37 -7.24
CA GLY A 197 -4.80 -8.25 -8.02
C GLY A 197 -5.25 -8.29 -9.48
N VAL A 198 -5.79 -7.19 -9.99
CA VAL A 198 -6.16 -7.01 -11.40
C VAL A 198 -5.14 -6.06 -12.02
N ARG A 199 -4.37 -6.55 -12.99
CA ARG A 199 -3.32 -5.76 -13.65
C ARG A 199 -3.74 -5.16 -14.99
N ASP A 200 -4.71 -5.76 -15.65
CA ASP A 200 -5.21 -5.43 -16.99
C ASP A 200 -6.52 -4.63 -16.99
N ALA A 201 -6.85 -3.99 -15.85
CA ALA A 201 -8.08 -3.22 -15.71
C ALA A 201 -8.20 -2.08 -16.75
N ALA A 202 -7.09 -1.44 -17.10
CA ALA A 202 -7.05 -0.38 -18.09
C ALA A 202 -7.44 -0.91 -19.49
N GLU A 203 -6.89 -2.05 -19.89
CA GLU A 203 -7.19 -2.71 -21.16
C GLU A 203 -8.64 -3.20 -21.20
N GLN A 204 -9.13 -3.77 -20.09
CA GLN A 204 -10.52 -4.19 -19.99
C GLN A 204 -11.48 -3.00 -20.12
N MET A 205 -11.19 -1.88 -19.46
CA MET A 205 -11.99 -0.67 -19.54
C MET A 205 -11.97 -0.07 -20.96
N ALA A 206 -10.79 0.00 -21.59
CA ALA A 206 -10.65 0.50 -22.96
C ALA A 206 -11.50 -0.34 -23.94
N ARG A 207 -11.47 -1.67 -23.83
CA ARG A 207 -12.31 -2.56 -24.66
C ARG A 207 -13.80 -2.28 -24.49
N LEU A 208 -14.26 -2.13 -23.25
CA LEU A 208 -15.67 -1.83 -22.97
C LEU A 208 -16.12 -0.49 -23.57
N VAL A 209 -15.26 0.52 -23.53
CA VAL A 209 -15.55 1.84 -24.14
C VAL A 209 -15.66 1.72 -25.67
N LEU A 210 -14.73 0.99 -26.30
CA LEU A 210 -14.77 0.76 -27.74
C LEU A 210 -16.01 -0.03 -28.17
N GLU A 211 -16.34 -1.12 -27.48
CA GLU A 211 -17.56 -1.92 -27.71
C GLU A 211 -18.82 -1.06 -27.59
N ALA A 212 -18.90 -0.19 -26.59
CA ALA A 212 -20.03 0.72 -26.42
C ALA A 212 -20.12 1.76 -27.55
N ALA A 213 -18.99 2.30 -28.02
CA ALA A 213 -18.94 3.25 -29.11
C ALA A 213 -19.39 2.62 -30.45
N GLU A 214 -18.91 1.41 -30.77
CA GLU A 214 -19.28 0.66 -31.96
C GLU A 214 -20.80 0.31 -31.96
N SER A 215 -21.30 -0.14 -30.81
CA SER A 215 -22.75 -0.44 -30.65
C SER A 215 -23.64 0.80 -30.83
N SER A 216 -23.12 1.98 -30.46
CA SER A 216 -23.85 3.25 -30.64
C SER A 216 -23.85 3.73 -32.07
N GLN A 217 -22.89 3.32 -32.91
CA GLN A 217 -22.81 3.70 -34.33
C GLN A 217 -23.66 2.78 -35.21
N ASN A 218 -24.06 1.60 -34.73
CA ASN A 218 -24.85 0.63 -35.53
C ASN A 218 -26.20 0.25 -34.86
N PRO A 219 -27.14 1.19 -34.73
CA PRO A 219 -28.39 0.96 -34.00
C PRO A 219 -29.38 0.01 -34.71
N LYS A 220 -29.08 -0.48 -35.92
CA LYS A 220 -30.02 -1.27 -36.77
C LYS A 220 -30.02 -2.78 -36.47
N GLU A 221 -29.11 -3.33 -35.69
CA GLU A 221 -29.07 -4.78 -35.41
C GLU A 221 -29.80 -5.22 -34.13
N GLN A 222 -30.26 -4.29 -33.30
CA GLN A 222 -30.96 -4.61 -32.04
C GLN A 222 -32.51 -4.66 -32.19
N SER A 223 -33.06 -4.60 -33.41
CA SER A 223 -34.51 -4.64 -33.68
C SER A 223 -34.92 -5.90 -34.45
N ARG A 224 -34.33 -7.05 -34.18
CA ARG A 224 -34.83 -8.34 -34.68
C ARG A 224 -34.94 -9.36 -33.56
#